data_35c3b970e49e65a7d42f0f0d9cd178d8
#
_entry.id   35c3b970e49e65a7d42f0f0d9cd178d8
#
_cell.length_a   1.000
_cell.length_b   1.000
_cell.length_c   1.000
_cell.angle_alpha   90.00
_cell.angle_beta   90.00
_cell.angle_gamma   90.00
#
_symmetry.space_group_name_H-M   'P 1'
#
loop_
_entity.id
_entity.type
_entity.pdbx_description
1 polymer ?
#
loop_
_entity_poly.entity_id
_entity_poly.type
_entity_poly.pdbx_seq_one_letter_code
_entity_poly.pdbx_strand_id
1 'polypeptide(L)'
;MRKTVLLGIVLAAAVAGAEQVVDISGIGNKKFTVSVNVGNAAFAKCLQKNLEISGLFIANPNGSVKVTGNVGAIQAVGGGKSLSCTTAFSDDRSARMAARQFANAMCEAWGQQKGFALDKIVFLKHGKQHAVGAAVPGDLCTCYADGYDIRQLTNDGKMSIFPRWKDENTVYFISDRSGATQIWEMNVATEQAKRKWSFRGTPTGIAVSPDGSKVAAILSFQGNPELYVLQGDRYTRLTETPFEVEGQPTWSPDGKKIAFVRGDRTQQIWVVDVATKKARRLTSRGGKNLDPDWGRDGRIVYIANGGQIMVMEPATGDASAQAVTTTGGWKHPSWARDGRHVVAGSGKSLFLVDTLKDGDKPRAVFNANGDWISPSWMK
;
A
#
# COMPACT_ATOMS: atom_id res chain seq x y z
N MET A 1 -0.44 -33.28 9.41
CA MET A 1 1.00 -33.00 9.19
C MET A 1 1.12 -32.06 8.00
N ARG A 2 1.31 -30.78 8.24
CA ARG A 2 1.52 -29.77 7.18
C ARG A 2 3.00 -29.80 6.82
N LYS A 3 3.32 -30.22 5.60
CA LYS A 3 4.68 -30.12 5.06
C LYS A 3 4.98 -28.67 4.78
N THR A 4 5.85 -28.08 5.57
CA THR A 4 6.49 -26.80 5.28
C THR A 4 7.44 -27.03 4.11
N VAL A 5 7.08 -26.49 2.93
CA VAL A 5 7.98 -26.49 1.77
C VAL A 5 9.02 -25.42 2.04
N LEU A 6 10.23 -25.85 2.39
CA LEU A 6 11.39 -24.96 2.46
C LEU A 6 11.76 -24.58 1.03
N LEU A 7 11.62 -23.31 0.73
CA LEU A 7 11.94 -22.73 -0.59
C LEU A 7 13.45 -22.56 -0.68
N GLY A 8 14.09 -23.40 -1.47
CA GLY A 8 15.52 -23.27 -1.77
C GLY A 8 15.77 -22.21 -2.84
N ILE A 9 15.99 -20.97 -2.42
CA ILE A 9 16.66 -19.97 -3.29
C ILE A 9 18.12 -19.97 -2.89
N VAL A 10 18.97 -20.50 -3.76
CA VAL A 10 20.42 -20.43 -3.56
C VAL A 10 20.87 -19.06 -4.06
N LEU A 11 21.08 -18.13 -3.15
CA LEU A 11 21.83 -16.91 -3.42
C LEU A 11 23.33 -17.23 -3.38
N ALA A 12 23.94 -17.40 -4.54
CA ALA A 12 25.39 -17.35 -4.65
C ALA A 12 25.80 -15.88 -4.89
N ALA A 13 25.82 -15.10 -3.81
CA ALA A 13 26.48 -13.79 -3.81
C ALA A 13 27.32 -13.70 -2.55
N ALA A 14 28.63 -13.89 -2.70
CA ALA A 14 29.60 -13.53 -1.68
C ALA A 14 29.71 -12.00 -1.62
N VAL A 15 29.12 -11.36 -0.61
CA VAL A 15 29.46 -10.00 -0.22
C VAL A 15 29.50 -9.95 1.30
N ALA A 16 30.70 -9.74 1.82
CA ALA A 16 30.95 -9.48 3.21
C ALA A 16 30.60 -8.01 3.56
N GLY A 17 29.89 -7.83 4.65
CA GLY A 17 30.06 -6.74 5.61
C GLY A 17 29.41 -5.38 5.33
N ALA A 18 28.73 -4.91 6.38
CA ALA A 18 28.26 -3.58 6.69
C ALA A 18 26.83 -3.22 6.21
N GLU A 19 25.95 -2.98 7.16
CA GLU A 19 24.72 -2.18 6.98
C GLU A 19 25.11 -0.78 6.49
N GLN A 20 25.03 -0.57 5.19
CA GLN A 20 25.04 0.77 4.62
C GLN A 20 23.60 1.27 4.60
N VAL A 21 23.35 2.38 5.29
CA VAL A 21 22.22 3.24 5.01
C VAL A 21 22.34 3.64 3.54
N VAL A 22 21.48 3.07 2.69
CA VAL A 22 21.49 3.35 1.26
C VAL A 22 20.91 4.74 1.07
N ASP A 23 21.76 5.70 0.72
CA ASP A 23 21.34 7.03 0.26
C ASP A 23 20.57 6.87 -1.05
N ILE A 24 19.25 7.05 -1.00
CA ILE A 24 18.33 6.88 -2.13
C ILE A 24 18.55 7.96 -3.22
N SER A 25 19.26 9.03 -2.91
CA SER A 25 19.50 10.15 -3.83
C SER A 25 20.36 9.82 -5.05
N GLY A 26 21.11 8.71 -5.03
CA GLY A 26 22.02 8.27 -6.12
C GLY A 26 21.56 7.13 -7.00
N ILE A 27 20.44 6.43 -6.67
CA ILE A 27 20.03 5.20 -7.38
C ILE A 27 19.03 5.49 -8.53
N GLY A 28 18.68 6.75 -8.76
CA GLY A 28 17.50 7.22 -9.52
C GLY A 28 17.37 6.80 -10.99
N ASN A 29 18.42 6.40 -11.73
CA ASN A 29 18.31 6.38 -13.21
C ASN A 29 18.89 5.19 -13.95
N LYS A 30 19.38 4.14 -13.31
CA LYS A 30 19.89 2.98 -14.05
C LYS A 30 18.80 1.94 -14.24
N LYS A 31 18.08 2.02 -15.35
CA LYS A 31 17.14 0.97 -15.79
C LYS A 31 17.89 -0.13 -16.51
N PHE A 32 17.57 -1.38 -16.18
CA PHE A 32 18.09 -2.56 -16.88
C PHE A 32 17.11 -2.98 -17.96
N THR A 33 17.60 -3.36 -19.12
CA THR A 33 16.74 -4.00 -20.12
C THR A 33 16.70 -5.50 -19.86
N VAL A 34 15.49 -6.11 -19.91
CA VAL A 34 15.30 -7.53 -19.63
C VAL A 34 14.52 -8.21 -20.75
N SER A 35 14.99 -9.39 -21.15
CA SER A 35 14.23 -10.31 -21.99
C SER A 35 13.81 -11.52 -21.17
N VAL A 36 12.53 -11.92 -21.26
CA VAL A 36 11.97 -13.07 -20.56
C VAL A 36 11.52 -14.10 -21.60
N ASN A 37 12.22 -15.21 -21.67
CA ASN A 37 11.90 -16.33 -22.54
C ASN A 37 11.90 -17.63 -21.72
N VAL A 38 10.79 -17.90 -21.06
CA VAL A 38 10.56 -19.04 -20.17
C VAL A 38 9.38 -19.84 -20.70
N GLY A 39 9.49 -21.16 -20.70
CA GLY A 39 8.49 -22.07 -21.27
C GLY A 39 7.11 -22.03 -20.59
N ASN A 40 6.98 -21.48 -19.37
CA ASN A 40 5.69 -21.33 -18.71
C ASN A 40 5.14 -19.89 -18.85
N ALA A 41 3.99 -19.76 -19.51
CA ALA A 41 3.40 -18.46 -19.84
C ALA A 41 2.91 -17.67 -18.59
N ALA A 42 2.38 -18.34 -17.56
CA ALA A 42 1.93 -17.67 -16.33
C ALA A 42 3.10 -17.10 -15.56
N PHE A 43 4.20 -17.86 -15.43
CA PHE A 43 5.45 -17.39 -14.85
C PHE A 43 6.02 -16.20 -15.63
N ALA A 44 6.18 -16.34 -16.95
CA ALA A 44 6.80 -15.31 -17.80
C ALA A 44 6.03 -13.98 -17.74
N LYS A 45 4.71 -14.00 -17.91
CA LYS A 45 3.85 -12.80 -17.84
C LYS A 45 3.90 -12.14 -16.45
N CYS A 46 3.82 -12.93 -15.39
CA CYS A 46 3.86 -12.42 -14.02
C CYS A 46 5.23 -11.83 -13.70
N LEU A 47 6.33 -12.51 -14.07
CA LEU A 47 7.69 -12.01 -13.90
C LEU A 47 7.89 -10.69 -14.63
N GLN A 48 7.57 -10.65 -15.92
CA GLN A 48 7.73 -9.44 -16.74
C GLN A 48 6.97 -8.27 -16.13
N LYS A 49 5.69 -8.45 -15.77
CA LYS A 49 4.88 -7.41 -15.14
C LYS A 49 5.52 -6.90 -13.84
N ASN A 50 5.97 -7.78 -12.95
CA ASN A 50 6.59 -7.39 -11.68
C ASN A 50 7.92 -6.65 -11.89
N LEU A 51 8.73 -7.06 -12.86
CA LEU A 51 9.97 -6.36 -13.22
C LEU A 51 9.71 -4.97 -13.78
N GLU A 52 8.70 -4.81 -14.64
CA GLU A 52 8.30 -3.51 -15.20
C GLU A 52 7.74 -2.57 -14.14
N ILE A 53 6.84 -3.05 -13.28
CA ILE A 53 6.24 -2.21 -12.21
C ILE A 53 7.24 -1.84 -11.13
N SER A 54 8.35 -2.58 -10.96
CA SER A 54 9.43 -2.20 -10.05
C SER A 54 10.12 -0.89 -10.46
N GLY A 55 9.95 -0.44 -11.70
CA GLY A 55 10.61 0.73 -12.26
C GLY A 55 12.11 0.54 -12.52
N LEU A 56 12.67 -0.65 -12.22
CA LEU A 56 14.08 -0.97 -12.39
C LEU A 56 14.37 -1.64 -13.74
N PHE A 57 13.38 -2.28 -14.32
CA PHE A 57 13.54 -3.03 -15.57
C PHE A 57 12.63 -2.54 -16.69
N ILE A 58 13.12 -2.61 -17.90
CA ILE A 58 12.36 -2.32 -19.13
C ILE A 58 12.37 -3.59 -19.99
N ALA A 59 11.19 -4.08 -20.36
CA ALA A 59 11.09 -5.22 -21.26
C ALA A 59 11.69 -4.89 -22.63
N ASN A 60 12.59 -5.76 -23.10
CA ASN A 60 13.24 -5.64 -24.40
C ASN A 60 13.61 -7.04 -24.91
N PRO A 61 13.22 -7.45 -26.12
CA PRO A 61 13.60 -8.76 -26.66
C PRO A 61 15.11 -9.03 -26.67
N ASN A 62 15.91 -7.96 -26.80
CA ASN A 62 17.36 -7.98 -26.79
C ASN A 62 17.94 -7.46 -25.47
N GLY A 63 17.23 -7.65 -24.36
CA GLY A 63 17.62 -7.13 -23.05
C GLY A 63 19.01 -7.59 -22.61
N SER A 64 19.69 -6.70 -21.87
CA SER A 64 21.02 -6.97 -21.30
C SER A 64 20.97 -8.02 -20.18
N VAL A 65 19.82 -8.19 -19.54
CA VAL A 65 19.52 -9.30 -18.62
C VAL A 65 18.61 -10.29 -19.34
N LYS A 66 19.05 -11.53 -19.47
CA LYS A 66 18.27 -12.58 -20.13
C LYS A 66 17.74 -13.56 -19.11
N VAL A 67 16.42 -13.76 -19.11
CA VAL A 67 15.76 -14.79 -18.30
C VAL A 67 15.32 -15.90 -19.22
N THR A 68 15.86 -17.09 -19.00
CA THR A 68 15.63 -18.27 -19.86
C THR A 68 15.46 -19.53 -19.02
N GLY A 69 14.89 -20.57 -19.59
CA GLY A 69 14.78 -21.90 -18.99
C GLY A 69 13.35 -22.41 -18.86
N ASN A 70 13.23 -23.53 -18.18
CA ASN A 70 11.97 -24.21 -17.92
C ASN A 70 11.73 -24.36 -16.41
N VAL A 71 10.56 -24.86 -16.04
CA VAL A 71 10.19 -25.15 -14.65
C VAL A 71 11.29 -25.94 -13.94
N GLY A 72 11.73 -25.46 -12.80
CA GLY A 72 12.81 -26.06 -12.00
C GLY A 72 14.24 -25.69 -12.43
N ALA A 73 14.41 -24.98 -13.55
CA ALA A 73 15.72 -24.58 -14.08
C ALA A 73 15.67 -23.24 -14.82
N ILE A 74 15.11 -22.19 -14.17
CA ILE A 74 15.05 -20.84 -14.74
C ILE A 74 16.26 -20.04 -14.29
N GLN A 75 16.89 -19.32 -15.20
CA GLN A 75 18.05 -18.49 -14.92
C GLN A 75 17.88 -17.08 -15.48
N ALA A 76 18.33 -16.09 -14.71
CA ALA A 76 18.55 -14.73 -15.16
C ALA A 76 20.05 -14.43 -15.20
N VAL A 77 20.56 -13.98 -16.33
CA VAL A 77 21.99 -13.71 -16.55
C VAL A 77 22.16 -12.37 -17.24
N GLY A 78 23.06 -11.53 -16.75
CA GLY A 78 23.40 -10.25 -17.36
C GLY A 78 24.22 -9.34 -16.46
N GLY A 79 25.01 -8.45 -17.06
CA GLY A 79 25.82 -7.48 -16.32
C GLY A 79 26.81 -8.10 -15.31
N GLY A 80 27.36 -9.28 -15.63
CA GLY A 80 28.26 -10.00 -14.73
C GLY A 80 27.58 -10.71 -13.56
N LYS A 81 26.26 -10.76 -13.53
CA LYS A 81 25.46 -11.38 -12.46
C LYS A 81 24.63 -12.54 -12.99
N SER A 82 24.37 -13.52 -12.14
CA SER A 82 23.56 -14.70 -12.43
C SER A 82 22.67 -15.02 -11.22
N LEU A 83 21.43 -15.39 -11.47
CA LEU A 83 20.45 -15.79 -10.47
C LEU A 83 19.66 -16.99 -11.00
N SER A 84 19.42 -18.00 -10.16
CA SER A 84 18.68 -19.20 -10.54
C SER A 84 17.39 -19.34 -9.72
N CYS A 85 16.32 -19.80 -10.37
CA CYS A 85 15.09 -20.23 -9.73
C CYS A 85 14.91 -21.73 -9.98
N THR A 86 15.06 -22.52 -8.94
CA THR A 86 14.92 -23.98 -8.96
C THR A 86 13.56 -24.45 -8.45
N THR A 87 12.64 -23.52 -8.17
CA THR A 87 11.32 -23.82 -7.64
C THR A 87 10.48 -24.55 -8.69
N ALA A 88 10.04 -25.75 -8.37
CA ALA A 88 9.05 -26.46 -9.15
C ALA A 88 7.65 -25.87 -8.88
N PHE A 89 6.85 -25.74 -9.90
CA PHE A 89 5.45 -25.31 -9.82
C PHE A 89 4.60 -26.12 -10.79
N SER A 90 3.34 -26.41 -10.41
CA SER A 90 2.46 -27.32 -11.13
C SER A 90 1.22 -26.64 -11.72
N ASP A 91 0.91 -25.43 -11.27
CA ASP A 91 -0.25 -24.65 -11.69
C ASP A 91 0.09 -23.16 -11.83
N ASP A 92 -0.82 -22.40 -12.43
CA ASP A 92 -0.64 -20.98 -12.69
C ASP A 92 -0.41 -20.14 -11.43
N ARG A 93 -1.03 -20.51 -10.31
CA ARG A 93 -0.89 -19.77 -9.05
C ARG A 93 0.47 -19.97 -8.43
N SER A 94 0.96 -21.20 -8.38
CA SER A 94 2.31 -21.52 -7.91
C SER A 94 3.37 -20.94 -8.85
N ALA A 95 3.13 -20.94 -10.18
CA ALA A 95 4.00 -20.30 -11.16
C ALA A 95 4.10 -18.78 -10.92
N ARG A 96 2.98 -18.08 -10.70
CA ARG A 96 3.00 -16.64 -10.37
C ARG A 96 3.68 -16.37 -9.03
N MET A 97 3.51 -17.23 -8.04
CA MET A 97 4.21 -17.09 -6.75
C MET A 97 5.73 -17.19 -6.93
N ALA A 98 6.21 -18.19 -7.67
CA ALA A 98 7.62 -18.33 -7.99
C ALA A 98 8.16 -17.13 -8.79
N ALA A 99 7.38 -16.61 -9.74
CA ALA A 99 7.74 -15.44 -10.53
C ALA A 99 7.89 -14.17 -9.66
N ARG A 100 7.02 -13.94 -8.69
CA ARG A 100 7.11 -12.80 -7.75
C ARG A 100 8.36 -12.89 -6.87
N GLN A 101 8.65 -14.08 -6.35
CA GLN A 101 9.86 -14.32 -5.56
C GLN A 101 11.12 -14.05 -6.39
N PHE A 102 11.11 -14.54 -7.64
CA PHE A 102 12.23 -14.33 -8.56
C PHE A 102 12.36 -12.86 -8.95
N ALA A 103 11.26 -12.15 -9.18
CA ALA A 103 11.27 -10.70 -9.42
C ALA A 103 11.90 -9.93 -8.26
N ASN A 104 11.52 -10.23 -7.01
CA ASN A 104 12.11 -9.60 -5.84
C ASN A 104 13.61 -9.87 -5.75
N ALA A 105 14.04 -11.12 -5.96
CA ALA A 105 15.45 -11.48 -5.99
C ALA A 105 16.23 -10.77 -7.11
N MET A 106 15.62 -10.59 -8.29
CA MET A 106 16.20 -9.80 -9.38
C MET A 106 16.32 -8.31 -9.02
N CYS A 107 15.30 -7.72 -8.35
CA CYS A 107 15.38 -6.34 -7.87
C CYS A 107 16.55 -6.15 -6.89
N GLU A 108 16.76 -7.08 -5.97
CA GLU A 108 17.89 -7.04 -5.04
C GLU A 108 19.22 -7.23 -5.76
N ALA A 109 19.33 -8.22 -6.67
CA ALA A 109 20.56 -8.54 -7.35
C ALA A 109 21.05 -7.43 -8.28
N TRP A 110 20.18 -6.84 -9.09
CA TRP A 110 20.55 -5.82 -10.08
C TRP A 110 20.30 -4.41 -9.58
N GLY A 111 19.17 -4.16 -8.91
CA GLY A 111 18.73 -2.84 -8.46
C GLY A 111 19.20 -2.45 -7.06
N GLN A 112 19.76 -3.40 -6.28
CA GLN A 112 20.13 -3.19 -4.87
C GLN A 112 18.96 -2.63 -4.02
N GLN A 113 17.74 -2.97 -4.39
CA GLN A 113 16.50 -2.54 -3.73
C GLN A 113 15.64 -3.77 -3.42
N LYS A 114 14.94 -3.73 -2.28
CA LYS A 114 13.95 -4.75 -1.96
C LYS A 114 12.79 -4.66 -2.95
N GLY A 115 12.47 -5.79 -3.59
CA GLY A 115 11.29 -5.88 -4.43
C GLY A 115 10.00 -5.94 -3.58
N PHE A 116 8.89 -5.54 -4.18
CA PHE A 116 7.57 -5.53 -3.55
C PHE A 116 6.57 -6.48 -4.25
N ALA A 117 7.02 -7.35 -5.14
CA ALA A 117 6.16 -8.24 -5.90
C ALA A 117 5.29 -9.18 -5.05
N LEU A 118 5.74 -9.50 -3.81
CA LEU A 118 5.00 -10.31 -2.84
C LEU A 118 4.06 -9.48 -1.95
N ASP A 119 4.13 -8.16 -2.04
CA ASP A 119 3.25 -7.31 -1.24
C ASP A 119 1.81 -7.43 -1.71
N LYS A 120 0.89 -7.30 -0.75
CA LYS A 120 -0.54 -7.34 -1.01
C LYS A 120 -1.15 -5.95 -0.88
N ILE A 121 -2.18 -5.73 -1.68
CA ILE A 121 -3.04 -4.56 -1.60
C ILE A 121 -4.41 -5.04 -1.14
N VAL A 122 -4.97 -4.43 -0.10
CA VAL A 122 -6.38 -4.55 0.25
C VAL A 122 -7.11 -3.32 -0.27
N PHE A 123 -8.29 -3.49 -0.80
CA PHE A 123 -9.08 -2.43 -1.41
C PHE A 123 -10.58 -2.76 -1.34
N LEU A 124 -11.40 -1.80 -1.70
CA LEU A 124 -12.84 -1.97 -1.78
C LEU A 124 -13.29 -2.09 -3.22
N LYS A 125 -14.16 -3.04 -3.47
CA LYS A 125 -14.97 -3.14 -4.67
C LYS A 125 -16.35 -2.54 -4.36
N HIS A 126 -16.71 -1.42 -5.00
CA HIS A 126 -18.04 -0.86 -4.83
C HIS A 126 -19.10 -1.83 -5.34
N GLY A 127 -20.11 -2.04 -4.53
CA GLY A 127 -21.33 -2.73 -4.92
C GLY A 127 -22.19 -1.86 -5.85
N LYS A 128 -23.20 -2.45 -6.45
CA LYS A 128 -24.24 -1.69 -7.17
C LYS A 128 -24.99 -0.80 -6.17
N GLN A 129 -25.18 0.45 -6.53
CA GLN A 129 -25.91 1.42 -5.70
C GLN A 129 -27.36 0.95 -5.53
N HIS A 130 -27.79 0.69 -4.29
CA HIS A 130 -29.14 0.15 -4.02
C HIS A 130 -30.20 1.20 -3.78
N ALA A 131 -29.84 2.43 -3.39
CA ALA A 131 -30.79 3.54 -3.24
C ALA A 131 -30.06 4.89 -3.23
N VAL A 132 -30.74 5.95 -3.65
CA VAL A 132 -30.24 7.32 -3.55
C VAL A 132 -30.08 7.68 -2.08
N GLY A 133 -28.88 8.03 -1.63
CA GLY A 133 -28.58 8.43 -0.25
C GLY A 133 -28.19 7.31 0.71
N ALA A 134 -28.24 6.03 0.32
CA ALA A 134 -27.70 4.95 1.11
C ALA A 134 -26.18 4.86 0.96
N ALA A 135 -25.47 4.51 2.04
CA ALA A 135 -24.04 4.16 1.94
C ALA A 135 -23.89 3.00 0.96
N VAL A 136 -23.03 3.18 -0.06
CA VAL A 136 -22.81 2.14 -1.06
C VAL A 136 -22.03 1.01 -0.40
N PRO A 137 -22.58 -0.23 -0.35
CA PRO A 137 -21.85 -1.36 0.19
C PRO A 137 -20.56 -1.56 -0.61
N GLY A 138 -19.45 -1.70 0.07
CA GLY A 138 -18.16 -2.02 -0.54
C GLY A 138 -17.68 -3.36 -0.02
N ASP A 139 -17.35 -4.28 -0.93
CA ASP A 139 -16.72 -5.53 -0.55
C ASP A 139 -15.22 -5.39 -0.41
N LEU A 140 -14.68 -5.98 0.66
CA LEU A 140 -13.24 -6.10 0.81
C LEU A 140 -12.69 -7.07 -0.22
N CYS A 141 -11.65 -6.64 -0.90
CA CYS A 141 -10.90 -7.45 -1.84
C CYS A 141 -9.40 -7.32 -1.55
N THR A 142 -8.63 -8.32 -1.95
CA THR A 142 -7.17 -8.27 -1.93
C THR A 142 -6.59 -8.82 -3.22
N CYS A 143 -5.40 -8.35 -3.58
CA CYS A 143 -4.57 -8.89 -4.66
C CYS A 143 -3.10 -8.70 -4.32
N TYR A 144 -2.20 -9.24 -5.13
CA TYR A 144 -0.80 -8.84 -5.11
C TYR A 144 -0.57 -7.52 -5.86
N ALA A 145 0.58 -6.90 -5.64
CA ALA A 145 0.94 -5.62 -6.25
C ALA A 145 0.86 -5.63 -7.79
N ASP A 146 1.03 -6.79 -8.40
CA ASP A 146 0.88 -7.00 -9.84
C ASP A 146 -0.58 -7.10 -10.32
N GLY A 147 -1.54 -7.05 -9.40
CA GLY A 147 -2.97 -7.14 -9.70
C GLY A 147 -3.48 -8.55 -10.02
N TYR A 148 -2.65 -9.57 -9.94
CA TYR A 148 -3.11 -10.96 -10.05
C TYR A 148 -3.62 -11.51 -8.72
N ASP A 149 -4.31 -12.66 -8.80
CA ASP A 149 -4.84 -13.41 -7.66
C ASP A 149 -5.80 -12.58 -6.79
N ILE A 150 -6.71 -11.84 -7.47
CA ILE A 150 -7.76 -11.07 -6.80
C ILE A 150 -8.65 -12.04 -6.01
N ARG A 151 -8.85 -11.71 -4.72
CA ARG A 151 -9.80 -12.42 -3.86
C ARG A 151 -10.77 -11.43 -3.27
N GLN A 152 -12.05 -11.71 -3.40
CA GLN A 152 -13.12 -11.02 -2.68
C GLN A 152 -13.25 -11.67 -1.29
N LEU A 153 -13.08 -10.87 -0.25
CA LEU A 153 -13.05 -11.32 1.15
C LEU A 153 -14.41 -11.18 1.84
N THR A 154 -15.26 -10.28 1.35
CA THR A 154 -16.64 -10.11 1.83
C THR A 154 -17.62 -10.10 0.67
N ASN A 155 -18.84 -10.58 0.94
CA ASN A 155 -19.97 -10.57 0.00
C ASN A 155 -21.28 -10.62 0.80
N ASP A 156 -21.36 -9.84 1.88
CA ASP A 156 -22.49 -9.86 2.82
C ASP A 156 -23.43 -8.66 2.65
N GLY A 157 -23.19 -7.82 1.64
CA GLY A 157 -24.00 -6.63 1.37
C GLY A 157 -23.87 -5.55 2.45
N LYS A 158 -22.89 -5.66 3.34
CA LYS A 158 -22.63 -4.69 4.40
C LYS A 158 -21.59 -3.66 3.96
N MET A 159 -21.69 -2.46 4.51
CA MET A 159 -20.70 -1.42 4.32
C MET A 159 -19.35 -1.89 4.88
N SER A 160 -18.30 -1.74 4.11
CA SER A 160 -16.93 -1.85 4.55
C SER A 160 -16.15 -0.64 4.03
N ILE A 161 -15.39 0.03 4.91
CA ILE A 161 -14.62 1.22 4.56
C ILE A 161 -13.26 1.24 5.28
N PHE A 162 -12.30 2.00 4.75
CA PHE A 162 -10.97 2.22 5.33
C PHE A 162 -10.24 0.94 5.73
N PRO A 163 -10.07 -0.04 4.81
CA PRO A 163 -9.29 -1.22 5.12
C PRO A 163 -7.83 -0.87 5.39
N ARG A 164 -7.22 -1.50 6.40
CA ARG A 164 -5.82 -1.32 6.77
C ARG A 164 -5.22 -2.65 7.18
N TRP A 165 -4.06 -2.96 6.62
CA TRP A 165 -3.29 -4.12 7.05
C TRP A 165 -2.79 -3.92 8.48
N LYS A 166 -2.96 -4.95 9.32
CA LYS A 166 -2.31 -5.06 10.62
C LYS A 166 -1.01 -5.85 10.49
N ASP A 167 -1.09 -6.96 9.78
CA ASP A 167 0.00 -7.89 9.48
C ASP A 167 -0.31 -8.64 8.17
N GLU A 168 0.53 -9.60 7.79
CA GLU A 168 0.39 -10.36 6.51
C GLU A 168 -0.92 -11.11 6.34
N ASN A 169 -1.63 -11.39 7.45
CA ASN A 169 -2.84 -12.20 7.47
C ASN A 169 -4.07 -11.47 8.01
N THR A 170 -3.91 -10.25 8.52
CA THR A 170 -4.97 -9.56 9.26
C THR A 170 -5.22 -8.17 8.69
N VAL A 171 -6.48 -7.88 8.42
CA VAL A 171 -6.97 -6.55 8.00
C VAL A 171 -7.94 -6.01 9.04
N TYR A 172 -7.75 -4.74 9.43
CA TYR A 172 -8.75 -3.96 10.14
C TYR A 172 -9.56 -3.13 9.14
N PHE A 173 -10.84 -2.98 9.41
CA PHE A 173 -11.76 -2.16 8.60
C PHE A 173 -12.95 -1.69 9.43
N ILE A 174 -13.63 -0.68 8.96
CA ILE A 174 -14.85 -0.18 9.56
C ILE A 174 -16.05 -0.77 8.84
N SER A 175 -17.04 -1.28 9.58
CA SER A 175 -18.24 -1.89 9.00
C SER A 175 -19.45 -1.76 9.91
N ASP A 176 -20.64 -1.73 9.30
CA ASP A 176 -21.96 -1.67 9.96
C ASP A 176 -22.60 -3.07 10.14
N ARG A 177 -21.88 -4.15 9.90
CA ARG A 177 -22.39 -5.54 9.92
C ARG A 177 -23.02 -5.98 11.24
N SER A 178 -22.81 -5.27 12.34
CA SER A 178 -23.48 -5.49 13.62
C SER A 178 -24.65 -4.55 13.88
N GLY A 179 -25.13 -3.81 12.88
CA GLY A 179 -26.19 -2.81 13.01
C GLY A 179 -25.67 -1.41 13.33
N ALA A 180 -24.47 -1.27 13.90
CA ALA A 180 -23.79 -0.01 14.12
C ALA A 180 -22.40 -0.05 13.51
N THR A 181 -21.90 1.10 13.07
CA THR A 181 -20.56 1.23 12.50
C THR A 181 -19.50 1.01 13.57
N GLN A 182 -18.68 -0.01 13.40
CA GLN A 182 -17.66 -0.45 14.35
C GLN A 182 -16.37 -0.84 13.65
N ILE A 183 -15.28 -1.06 14.41
CA ILE A 183 -14.01 -1.54 13.88
C ILE A 183 -13.95 -3.07 13.96
N TRP A 184 -13.68 -3.70 12.83
CA TRP A 184 -13.63 -5.14 12.64
C TRP A 184 -12.22 -5.60 12.30
N GLU A 185 -11.91 -6.81 12.69
CA GLU A 185 -10.70 -7.55 12.37
C GLU A 185 -11.07 -8.76 11.50
N MET A 186 -10.39 -8.94 10.38
CA MET A 186 -10.58 -10.09 9.49
C MET A 186 -9.27 -10.83 9.28
N ASN A 187 -9.31 -12.14 9.41
CA ASN A 187 -8.24 -12.99 8.94
C ASN A 187 -8.41 -13.25 7.44
N VAL A 188 -7.45 -12.81 6.63
CA VAL A 188 -7.53 -12.89 5.15
C VAL A 188 -7.47 -14.33 4.64
N ALA A 189 -6.82 -15.25 5.35
CA ALA A 189 -6.72 -16.65 4.93
C ALA A 189 -8.02 -17.41 5.13
N THR A 190 -8.70 -17.19 6.27
CA THR A 190 -9.94 -17.88 6.64
C THR A 190 -11.20 -17.07 6.31
N GLU A 191 -11.05 -15.80 5.95
CA GLU A 191 -12.14 -14.84 5.66
C GLU A 191 -13.09 -14.62 6.85
N GLN A 192 -12.64 -15.02 8.05
CA GLN A 192 -13.43 -14.82 9.27
C GLN A 192 -13.24 -13.41 9.81
N ALA A 193 -14.34 -12.70 9.98
CA ALA A 193 -14.39 -11.36 10.58
C ALA A 193 -14.96 -11.42 12.00
N LYS A 194 -14.34 -10.68 12.91
CA LYS A 194 -14.87 -10.46 14.27
C LYS A 194 -14.80 -8.98 14.61
N ARG A 195 -15.76 -8.51 15.42
CA ARG A 195 -15.73 -7.15 15.93
C ARG A 195 -14.54 -7.01 16.88
N LYS A 196 -13.67 -6.02 16.59
CA LYS A 196 -12.47 -5.77 17.38
C LYS A 196 -12.71 -4.76 18.49
N TRP A 197 -13.36 -3.65 18.15
CA TRP A 197 -13.77 -2.62 19.11
C TRP A 197 -15.20 -2.21 18.86
N SER A 198 -15.88 -1.85 19.95
CA SER A 198 -17.25 -1.35 19.96
C SER A 198 -17.29 -0.04 20.70
N PHE A 199 -17.86 0.98 20.06
CA PHE A 199 -17.97 2.33 20.60
C PHE A 199 -19.42 2.79 20.63
N ARG A 200 -19.73 3.74 21.54
CA ARG A 200 -20.98 4.50 21.47
C ARG A 200 -20.92 5.59 20.39
N GLY A 201 -19.71 5.94 19.95
CA GLY A 201 -19.47 6.85 18.84
C GLY A 201 -19.29 6.13 17.51
N THR A 202 -19.16 6.90 16.42
CA THR A 202 -18.96 6.38 15.06
C THR A 202 -17.50 6.52 14.65
N PRO A 203 -16.80 5.41 14.32
CA PRO A 203 -15.49 5.48 13.70
C PRO A 203 -15.60 5.94 12.25
N THR A 204 -14.76 6.91 11.85
CA THR A 204 -14.74 7.50 10.51
C THR A 204 -13.38 7.43 9.82
N GLY A 205 -12.38 6.85 10.47
CA GLY A 205 -11.05 6.63 9.92
C GLY A 205 -10.18 5.82 10.86
N ILE A 206 -9.30 4.97 10.31
CA ILE A 206 -8.37 4.15 11.09
C ILE A 206 -7.00 4.07 10.45
N ALA A 207 -5.96 3.89 11.28
CA ALA A 207 -4.60 3.54 10.85
C ALA A 207 -3.94 2.64 11.90
N VAL A 208 -3.21 1.63 11.44
CA VAL A 208 -2.49 0.71 12.33
C VAL A 208 -1.07 1.23 12.55
N SER A 209 -0.57 1.16 13.80
CA SER A 209 0.81 1.53 14.11
C SER A 209 1.81 0.58 13.44
N PRO A 210 3.06 1.02 13.18
CA PRO A 210 4.05 0.21 12.47
C PRO A 210 4.37 -1.14 13.12
N ASP A 211 4.22 -1.22 14.45
CA ASP A 211 4.40 -2.44 15.24
C ASP A 211 3.12 -3.30 15.37
N GLY A 212 2.00 -2.85 14.78
CA GLY A 212 0.71 -3.54 14.84
C GLY A 212 0.01 -3.51 16.20
N SER A 213 0.61 -2.87 17.23
CA SER A 213 0.11 -2.92 18.62
C SER A 213 -1.01 -1.92 18.92
N LYS A 214 -1.11 -0.84 18.13
CA LYS A 214 -2.04 0.26 18.34
C LYS A 214 -2.81 0.59 17.06
N VAL A 215 -3.98 1.21 17.23
CA VAL A 215 -4.76 1.77 16.13
C VAL A 215 -5.06 3.24 16.44
N ALA A 216 -4.70 4.13 15.54
CA ALA A 216 -5.23 5.47 15.52
C ALA A 216 -6.63 5.42 14.91
N ALA A 217 -7.61 6.01 15.56
CA ALA A 217 -8.99 6.04 15.11
C ALA A 217 -9.58 7.45 15.25
N ILE A 218 -10.31 7.88 14.24
CA ILE A 218 -11.17 9.05 14.37
C ILE A 218 -12.53 8.54 14.87
N LEU A 219 -12.92 9.00 16.02
CA LEU A 219 -14.17 8.61 16.68
C LEU A 219 -15.04 9.86 16.93
N SER A 220 -16.26 9.82 16.43
CA SER A 220 -17.23 10.87 16.68
C SER A 220 -18.12 10.48 17.87
N PHE A 221 -17.86 11.10 19.00
CA PHE A 221 -18.76 11.09 20.14
C PHE A 221 -19.55 12.41 20.15
N GLN A 222 -20.87 12.35 20.22
CA GLN A 222 -21.72 13.54 20.25
C GLN A 222 -21.55 14.49 19.02
N GLY A 223 -21.19 13.94 17.87
CA GLY A 223 -21.12 14.68 16.61
C GLY A 223 -19.79 15.34 16.29
N ASN A 224 -18.80 15.36 17.20
CA ASN A 224 -17.46 15.91 16.94
C ASN A 224 -16.42 14.80 16.75
N PRO A 225 -15.87 14.62 15.53
CA PRO A 225 -14.84 13.62 15.27
C PRO A 225 -13.49 14.06 15.86
N GLU A 226 -12.88 13.21 16.69
CA GLU A 226 -11.59 13.45 17.33
C GLU A 226 -10.66 12.25 17.15
N LEU A 227 -9.35 12.50 17.24
CA LEU A 227 -8.34 11.47 17.11
C LEU A 227 -8.09 10.76 18.44
N TYR A 228 -8.15 9.44 18.40
CA TYR A 228 -7.86 8.55 19.52
C TYR A 228 -6.77 7.52 19.15
N VAL A 229 -6.07 7.04 20.16
CA VAL A 229 -5.22 5.84 20.07
C VAL A 229 -5.89 4.72 20.87
N LEU A 230 -6.10 3.59 20.21
CA LEU A 230 -6.66 2.36 20.76
C LEU A 230 -5.52 1.37 21.03
N GLN A 231 -5.48 0.79 22.22
CA GLN A 231 -4.51 -0.26 22.60
C GLN A 231 -5.17 -1.22 23.59
N GLY A 232 -5.37 -2.48 23.16
CA GLY A 232 -6.20 -3.42 23.94
C GLY A 232 -7.61 -2.83 24.13
N ASP A 233 -8.09 -2.80 25.37
CA ASP A 233 -9.40 -2.25 25.74
C ASP A 233 -9.35 -0.75 26.10
N ARG A 234 -8.17 -0.15 26.00
CA ARG A 234 -7.98 1.27 26.32
C ARG A 234 -8.02 2.13 25.07
N TYR A 235 -8.59 3.31 25.18
CA TYR A 235 -8.50 4.35 24.15
C TYR A 235 -8.14 5.69 24.81
N THR A 236 -7.18 6.38 24.18
CA THR A 236 -6.65 7.66 24.66
C THR A 236 -6.95 8.73 23.63
N ARG A 237 -7.69 9.76 24.01
CA ARG A 237 -7.96 10.93 23.16
C ARG A 237 -6.68 11.75 22.99
N LEU A 238 -6.34 12.08 21.75
CA LEU A 238 -5.16 12.91 21.42
C LEU A 238 -5.52 14.34 21.07
N THR A 239 -6.72 14.57 20.52
CA THR A 239 -7.17 15.91 20.11
C THR A 239 -8.45 16.29 20.84
N GLU A 240 -8.65 17.59 21.00
CA GLU A 240 -9.87 18.19 21.54
C GLU A 240 -10.12 19.49 20.81
N THR A 241 -11.08 19.47 19.89
CA THR A 241 -11.40 20.63 19.05
C THR A 241 -12.88 20.91 19.08
N PRO A 242 -13.25 22.16 19.32
CA PRO A 242 -14.64 22.54 19.22
C PRO A 242 -15.04 22.67 17.77
N PHE A 243 -15.77 21.98 17.08
CA PHE A 243 -16.32 22.20 15.73
C PHE A 243 -15.39 21.97 14.52
N GLU A 244 -14.25 21.30 14.67
CA GLU A 244 -13.42 20.92 13.53
C GLU A 244 -13.62 19.45 13.16
N VAL A 245 -13.65 19.17 11.85
CA VAL A 245 -13.70 17.80 11.34
C VAL A 245 -12.29 17.23 11.30
N GLU A 246 -12.09 16.09 11.91
CA GLU A 246 -10.86 15.32 11.81
C GLU A 246 -11.08 14.04 11.01
N GLY A 247 -10.05 13.58 10.31
CA GLY A 247 -10.14 12.40 9.48
C GLY A 247 -8.80 11.84 9.01
N GLN A 248 -8.83 10.64 8.44
CA GLN A 248 -7.76 10.01 7.68
C GLN A 248 -6.41 9.98 8.41
N PRO A 249 -6.28 9.26 9.54
CA PRO A 249 -5.04 9.19 10.29
C PRO A 249 -4.01 8.30 9.58
N THR A 250 -2.72 8.59 9.81
CA THR A 250 -1.58 7.73 9.42
C THR A 250 -0.45 7.87 10.41
N TRP A 251 0.24 6.79 10.76
CA TRP A 251 1.33 6.76 11.71
C TRP A 251 2.67 7.11 11.06
N SER A 252 3.54 7.80 11.81
CA SER A 252 4.96 7.90 11.46
C SER A 252 5.65 6.53 11.56
N PRO A 253 6.73 6.27 10.80
CA PRO A 253 7.43 4.98 10.81
C PRO A 253 7.96 4.56 12.19
N ASP A 254 8.29 5.53 13.04
CA ASP A 254 8.76 5.31 14.41
C ASP A 254 7.62 5.13 15.44
N GLY A 255 6.36 5.24 15.01
CA GLY A 255 5.18 5.10 15.87
C GLY A 255 4.98 6.21 16.90
N LYS A 256 5.73 7.33 16.81
CA LYS A 256 5.66 8.43 17.81
C LYS A 256 4.70 9.54 17.41
N LYS A 257 4.36 9.65 16.13
CA LYS A 257 3.51 10.72 15.60
C LYS A 257 2.39 10.16 14.74
N ILE A 258 1.32 10.92 14.61
CA ILE A 258 0.21 10.63 13.72
C ILE A 258 -0.05 11.87 12.87
N ALA A 259 -0.03 11.71 11.54
CA ALA A 259 -0.55 12.72 10.63
C ALA A 259 -2.04 12.45 10.38
N PHE A 260 -2.83 13.50 10.23
CA PHE A 260 -4.28 13.43 10.06
C PHE A 260 -4.79 14.68 9.36
N VAL A 261 -5.99 14.60 8.83
CA VAL A 261 -6.68 15.76 8.23
C VAL A 261 -7.47 16.49 9.32
N ARG A 262 -7.39 17.81 9.34
CA ARG A 262 -8.15 18.67 10.27
C ARG A 262 -8.60 19.94 9.57
N GLY A 263 -9.79 20.41 9.92
CA GLY A 263 -10.39 21.65 9.47
C GLY A 263 -11.79 21.47 8.92
N ASP A 264 -12.55 22.56 8.83
CA ASP A 264 -13.91 22.59 8.31
C ASP A 264 -13.93 22.91 6.80
N ARG A 265 -13.77 24.16 6.43
CA ARG A 265 -13.83 24.60 5.02
C ARG A 265 -12.54 24.33 4.26
N THR A 266 -11.40 24.47 4.92
CA THR A 266 -10.06 24.25 4.38
C THR A 266 -9.39 23.14 5.16
N GLN A 267 -9.66 21.90 4.77
CA GLN A 267 -9.05 20.73 5.38
C GLN A 267 -7.57 20.68 5.05
N GLN A 268 -6.74 20.54 6.09
CA GLN A 268 -5.30 20.55 6.00
C GLN A 268 -4.69 19.35 6.74
N ILE A 269 -3.47 19.00 6.41
CA ILE A 269 -2.73 17.94 7.08
C ILE A 269 -2.06 18.52 8.31
N TRP A 270 -2.30 17.87 9.44
CA TRP A 270 -1.70 18.14 10.73
C TRP A 270 -0.90 16.94 11.19
N VAL A 271 0.00 17.14 12.12
CA VAL A 271 0.73 16.07 12.82
C VAL A 271 0.62 16.30 14.32
N VAL A 272 0.34 15.22 15.04
CA VAL A 272 0.32 15.22 16.51
C VAL A 272 1.40 14.28 17.05
N ASP A 273 2.10 14.70 18.09
CA ASP A 273 2.98 13.83 18.87
C ASP A 273 2.15 13.06 19.89
N VAL A 274 2.27 11.73 19.88
CA VAL A 274 1.40 10.83 20.67
C VAL A 274 1.65 10.98 22.17
N ALA A 275 2.88 11.23 22.59
CA ALA A 275 3.23 11.34 24.01
C ALA A 275 2.83 12.68 24.58
N THR A 276 3.12 13.76 23.88
CA THR A 276 2.88 15.13 24.36
C THR A 276 1.52 15.69 23.97
N LYS A 277 0.81 15.06 23.02
CA LYS A 277 -0.45 15.50 22.41
C LYS A 277 -0.36 16.89 21.73
N LYS A 278 0.86 17.39 21.49
CA LYS A 278 1.06 18.65 20.80
C LYS A 278 0.87 18.45 19.29
N ALA A 279 -0.05 19.21 18.71
CA ALA A 279 -0.34 19.18 17.28
C ALA A 279 0.21 20.42 16.57
N ARG A 280 0.69 20.24 15.33
CA ARG A 280 1.07 21.33 14.43
C ARG A 280 0.57 21.07 13.01
N ARG A 281 0.28 22.13 12.28
CA ARG A 281 -0.13 22.07 10.88
C ARG A 281 1.08 21.82 9.98
N LEU A 282 0.94 20.93 8.98
CA LEU A 282 1.95 20.64 7.96
C LEU A 282 1.68 21.37 6.66
N THR A 283 0.41 21.51 6.27
CA THR A 283 0.01 22.15 5.01
C THR A 283 -0.85 23.38 5.28
N SER A 284 -0.68 24.40 4.45
CA SER A 284 -1.43 25.66 4.52
C SER A 284 -1.79 26.21 3.16
N ARG A 285 -1.15 25.69 2.11
CA ARG A 285 -1.35 26.14 0.72
C ARG A 285 -2.44 25.33 0.03
N GLY A 286 -3.04 25.93 -0.98
CA GLY A 286 -4.16 25.32 -1.72
C GLY A 286 -5.46 25.31 -0.92
N GLY A 287 -6.48 24.65 -1.42
CA GLY A 287 -7.76 24.51 -0.76
C GLY A 287 -7.76 23.39 0.28
N LYS A 288 -7.99 22.15 -0.18
CA LYS A 288 -8.03 20.95 0.67
C LYS A 288 -6.81 20.08 0.42
N ASN A 289 -6.22 19.58 1.50
CA ASN A 289 -5.17 18.58 1.47
C ASN A 289 -5.65 17.37 2.28
N LEU A 290 -5.82 16.23 1.62
CA LEU A 290 -6.56 15.07 2.10
C LEU A 290 -5.73 13.79 1.98
N ASP A 291 -6.25 12.70 2.56
CA ASP A 291 -5.76 11.35 2.39
C ASP A 291 -4.24 11.19 2.64
N PRO A 292 -3.69 11.69 3.75
CA PRO A 292 -2.28 11.49 4.02
C PRO A 292 -1.96 10.02 4.24
N ASP A 293 -0.83 9.55 3.70
CA ASP A 293 -0.23 8.28 4.07
C ASP A 293 1.27 8.43 4.31
N TRP A 294 1.75 8.02 5.48
CA TRP A 294 3.14 8.17 5.89
C TRP A 294 3.94 6.95 5.47
N GLY A 295 4.94 7.14 4.62
CA GLY A 295 5.83 6.10 4.13
C GLY A 295 6.87 5.67 5.16
N ARG A 296 7.45 4.48 4.98
CA ARG A 296 8.56 3.98 5.80
C ARG A 296 9.84 4.79 5.65
N ASP A 297 9.97 5.47 4.52
CA ASP A 297 11.06 6.40 4.21
C ASP A 297 10.95 7.76 4.95
N GLY A 298 9.87 7.97 5.69
CA GLY A 298 9.61 9.18 6.47
C GLY A 298 8.81 10.26 5.73
N ARG A 299 8.56 10.14 4.42
CA ARG A 299 7.77 11.10 3.65
C ARG A 299 6.27 10.84 3.78
N ILE A 300 5.49 11.88 3.55
CA ILE A 300 4.02 11.79 3.48
C ILE A 300 3.57 11.98 2.04
N VAL A 301 2.82 11.01 1.50
CA VAL A 301 2.03 11.20 0.28
C VAL A 301 0.64 11.69 0.68
N TYR A 302 0.05 12.57 -0.13
CA TYR A 302 -1.28 13.10 0.12
C TYR A 302 -1.95 13.60 -1.16
N ILE A 303 -3.23 13.89 -1.08
CA ILE A 303 -4.00 14.48 -2.18
C ILE A 303 -4.17 15.98 -1.95
N ALA A 304 -3.63 16.80 -2.85
CA ALA A 304 -3.85 18.24 -2.84
C ALA A 304 -5.16 18.62 -3.53
N ASN A 305 -5.55 19.89 -3.35
CA ASN A 305 -6.72 20.47 -4.02
C ASN A 305 -6.68 20.22 -5.54
N GLY A 306 -7.78 19.75 -6.09
CA GLY A 306 -7.85 19.30 -7.50
C GLY A 306 -7.50 17.82 -7.69
N GLY A 307 -7.11 17.11 -6.64
CA GLY A 307 -6.90 15.66 -6.66
C GLY A 307 -5.53 15.24 -7.20
N GLN A 308 -4.50 16.08 -7.10
CA GLN A 308 -3.11 15.70 -7.44
C GLN A 308 -2.46 14.92 -6.31
N ILE A 309 -1.66 13.91 -6.66
CA ILE A 309 -0.78 13.23 -5.70
C ILE A 309 0.43 14.11 -5.43
N MET A 310 0.64 14.42 -4.16
CA MET A 310 1.77 15.21 -3.66
C MET A 310 2.60 14.37 -2.68
N VAL A 311 3.88 14.68 -2.57
CA VAL A 311 4.79 14.12 -1.56
C VAL A 311 5.49 15.26 -0.83
N MET A 312 5.63 15.15 0.50
CA MET A 312 6.34 16.13 1.33
C MET A 312 7.17 15.47 2.44
N GLU A 313 8.18 16.21 2.88
CA GLU A 313 8.91 15.91 4.12
C GLU A 313 8.15 16.52 5.31
N PRO A 314 7.79 15.73 6.34
CA PRO A 314 7.03 16.25 7.47
C PRO A 314 7.74 17.33 8.27
N ALA A 315 9.08 17.37 8.23
CA ALA A 315 9.86 18.38 8.94
C ALA A 315 9.60 19.79 8.41
N THR A 316 9.49 19.93 7.10
CA THR A 316 9.35 21.21 6.38
C THR A 316 7.93 21.45 5.85
N GLY A 317 7.08 20.42 5.79
CA GLY A 317 5.70 20.52 5.32
C GLY A 317 5.60 21.08 3.89
N ASP A 318 4.75 22.09 3.69
CA ASP A 318 4.54 22.75 2.38
C ASP A 318 5.80 23.22 1.65
N ALA A 319 6.89 23.49 2.37
CA ALA A 319 8.13 23.96 1.76
C ALA A 319 8.81 22.88 0.90
N SER A 320 8.61 21.62 1.25
CA SER A 320 9.14 20.47 0.49
C SER A 320 8.12 19.80 -0.42
N ALA A 321 6.87 20.26 -0.43
CA ALA A 321 5.80 19.62 -1.18
C ALA A 321 6.05 19.63 -2.70
N GLN A 322 6.02 18.45 -3.31
CA GLN A 322 6.23 18.26 -4.74
C GLN A 322 5.07 17.45 -5.33
N ALA A 323 4.59 17.86 -6.50
CA ALA A 323 3.61 17.13 -7.26
C ALA A 323 4.24 15.90 -7.93
N VAL A 324 3.63 14.74 -7.71
CA VAL A 324 4.00 13.48 -8.37
C VAL A 324 3.21 13.31 -9.66
N THR A 325 1.94 13.73 -9.68
CA THR A 325 1.09 13.64 -10.86
C THR A 325 0.78 15.02 -11.42
N THR A 326 0.66 15.11 -12.74
CA THR A 326 0.29 16.35 -13.45
C THR A 326 -1.22 16.54 -13.56
N THR A 327 -2.00 15.47 -13.41
CA THR A 327 -3.46 15.44 -13.50
C THR A 327 -4.08 15.25 -12.13
N GLY A 328 -5.30 15.77 -11.96
CA GLY A 328 -6.12 15.57 -10.76
C GLY A 328 -7.00 14.32 -10.81
N GLY A 329 -7.90 14.20 -9.83
CA GLY A 329 -8.87 13.10 -9.73
C GLY A 329 -8.37 11.88 -8.97
N TRP A 330 -7.18 11.94 -8.38
CA TRP A 330 -6.61 10.90 -7.54
C TRP A 330 -7.23 10.89 -6.14
N LYS A 331 -7.26 9.71 -5.53
CA LYS A 331 -7.85 9.48 -4.18
C LYS A 331 -7.10 8.37 -3.46
N HIS A 332 -7.06 8.49 -2.12
CA HIS A 332 -6.57 7.46 -1.19
C HIS A 332 -5.22 6.87 -1.58
N PRO A 333 -4.17 7.68 -1.72
CA PRO A 333 -2.83 7.16 -2.01
C PRO A 333 -2.34 6.33 -0.82
N SER A 334 -1.64 5.22 -1.10
CA SER A 334 -0.99 4.41 -0.08
C SER A 334 0.39 3.98 -0.54
N TRP A 335 1.40 4.26 0.30
CA TRP A 335 2.79 3.92 0.05
C TRP A 335 3.02 2.42 -0.02
N ALA A 336 3.80 1.99 -1.00
CA ALA A 336 4.45 0.69 -0.98
C ALA A 336 5.56 0.64 0.07
N ARG A 337 5.96 -0.57 0.42
CA ARG A 337 7.03 -0.83 1.40
C ARG A 337 8.39 -0.29 0.93
N ASP A 338 8.59 -0.15 -0.37
CA ASP A 338 9.85 0.31 -0.97
C ASP A 338 10.09 1.83 -0.81
N GLY A 339 9.10 2.60 -0.32
CA GLY A 339 9.19 4.05 -0.17
C GLY A 339 9.24 4.82 -1.50
N ARG A 340 9.03 4.15 -2.64
CA ARG A 340 9.06 4.76 -3.98
C ARG A 340 7.71 4.74 -4.67
N HIS A 341 7.01 3.60 -4.59
CA HIS A 341 5.74 3.43 -5.29
C HIS A 341 4.55 3.73 -4.38
N VAL A 342 3.50 4.22 -5.01
CA VAL A 342 2.20 4.52 -4.37
C VAL A 342 1.12 3.82 -5.17
N VAL A 343 0.17 3.17 -4.49
CA VAL A 343 -1.10 2.78 -5.09
C VAL A 343 -2.14 3.85 -4.80
N ALA A 344 -2.89 4.27 -5.81
CA ALA A 344 -3.96 5.26 -5.65
C ALA A 344 -5.13 4.96 -6.58
N GLY A 345 -6.32 5.40 -6.19
CA GLY A 345 -7.53 5.32 -7.00
C GLY A 345 -7.63 6.50 -7.97
N SER A 346 -8.06 6.24 -9.22
CA SER A 346 -8.49 7.27 -10.17
C SER A 346 -9.62 6.73 -11.03
N GLY A 347 -10.70 7.50 -11.16
CA GLY A 347 -11.92 7.00 -11.79
C GLY A 347 -12.46 5.76 -11.07
N LYS A 348 -12.53 4.64 -11.80
CA LYS A 348 -13.01 3.33 -11.31
C LYS A 348 -11.89 2.29 -11.17
N SER A 349 -10.63 2.70 -11.16
CA SER A 349 -9.48 1.81 -11.21
C SER A 349 -8.42 2.21 -10.19
N LEU A 350 -7.56 1.24 -9.84
CA LEU A 350 -6.37 1.46 -9.05
C LEU A 350 -5.14 1.51 -9.94
N PHE A 351 -4.21 2.39 -9.59
CA PHE A 351 -2.98 2.60 -10.34
C PHE A 351 -1.77 2.57 -9.42
N LEU A 352 -0.68 2.05 -9.94
CA LEU A 352 0.65 2.22 -9.37
C LEU A 352 1.27 3.50 -9.94
N VAL A 353 1.78 4.33 -9.05
CA VAL A 353 2.44 5.59 -9.37
C VAL A 353 3.86 5.54 -8.83
N ASP A 354 4.85 5.72 -9.68
CA ASP A 354 6.25 5.90 -9.29
C ASP A 354 6.47 7.36 -8.88
N THR A 355 6.95 7.60 -7.68
CA THR A 355 7.15 8.97 -7.14
C THR A 355 8.45 9.61 -7.61
N LEU A 356 9.37 8.85 -8.23
CA LEU A 356 10.54 9.41 -8.88
C LEU A 356 10.15 9.96 -10.25
N LYS A 357 10.45 11.22 -10.49
CA LYS A 357 10.06 11.97 -11.70
C LYS A 357 10.87 11.55 -12.94
N ASP A 358 10.67 10.36 -13.46
CA ASP A 358 11.28 9.94 -14.72
C ASP A 358 10.29 9.84 -15.88
N GLY A 359 9.13 10.50 -15.77
CA GLY A 359 8.11 10.52 -16.82
C GLY A 359 7.34 9.22 -16.97
N ASP A 360 7.45 8.29 -16.04
CA ASP A 360 6.66 7.07 -16.06
C ASP A 360 5.19 7.39 -15.80
N LYS A 361 4.35 6.98 -16.73
CA LYS A 361 2.90 7.12 -16.60
C LYS A 361 2.38 6.18 -15.53
N PRO A 362 1.35 6.59 -14.74
CA PRO A 362 0.66 5.71 -13.83
C PRO A 362 0.23 4.41 -14.52
N ARG A 363 0.47 3.26 -13.88
CA ARG A 363 0.19 1.94 -14.44
C ARG A 363 -1.02 1.34 -13.76
N ALA A 364 -2.02 0.92 -14.52
CA ALA A 364 -3.19 0.25 -13.96
C ALA A 364 -2.77 -1.05 -13.23
N VAL A 365 -3.23 -1.21 -11.99
CA VAL A 365 -3.06 -2.46 -11.24
C VAL A 365 -3.83 -3.58 -11.93
N PHE A 366 -5.05 -3.27 -12.40
CA PHE A 366 -5.94 -4.20 -13.08
C PHE A 366 -6.23 -3.77 -14.50
N ASN A 367 -6.37 -4.76 -15.38
CA ASN A 367 -6.87 -4.54 -16.75
C ASN A 367 -8.42 -4.66 -16.82
N ALA A 368 -9.10 -4.89 -15.70
CA ALA A 368 -10.55 -5.08 -15.64
C ALA A 368 -11.25 -3.79 -15.18
N ASN A 369 -12.37 -3.47 -15.80
CA ASN A 369 -13.26 -2.42 -15.32
C ASN A 369 -13.94 -2.90 -14.04
N GLY A 370 -13.58 -2.30 -12.93
CA GLY A 370 -14.19 -2.49 -11.61
C GLY A 370 -14.29 -1.13 -10.93
N ASP A 371 -15.22 -0.99 -10.02
CA ASP A 371 -15.31 0.22 -9.20
C ASP A 371 -14.45 -0.01 -7.95
N TRP A 372 -13.11 0.16 -8.12
CA TRP A 372 -12.11 -0.14 -7.12
C TRP A 372 -11.66 1.14 -6.40
N ILE A 373 -11.75 1.16 -5.07
CA ILE A 373 -11.44 2.34 -4.27
C ILE A 373 -10.70 2.00 -2.98
N SER A 374 -10.20 3.03 -2.31
CA SER A 374 -9.61 2.99 -0.97
C SER A 374 -8.54 1.90 -0.79
N PRO A 375 -7.53 1.85 -1.65
CA PRO A 375 -6.47 0.88 -1.49
C PRO A 375 -5.67 1.14 -0.22
N SER A 376 -5.15 0.05 0.36
CA SER A 376 -4.13 0.10 1.41
C SER A 376 -3.06 -0.93 1.08
N TRP A 377 -1.84 -0.46 0.94
CA TRP A 377 -0.69 -1.33 0.74
C TRP A 377 -0.25 -1.96 2.06
N MET A 378 0.15 -3.20 2.01
CA MET A 378 0.73 -3.88 3.17
C MET A 378 2.15 -3.31 3.41
N LYS A 379 2.32 -2.64 4.55
CA LYS A 379 3.59 -2.01 4.95
C LYS A 379 4.46 -2.94 5.78
#